data_b2b737b2202da6a4797a94a65a5f0f82
#
_entry.id   b2b737b2202da6a4797a94a65a5f0f82
#
_cell.length_a   1.000
_cell.length_b   1.000
_cell.length_c   1.000
_cell.angle_alpha   90.00
_cell.angle_beta   90.00
_cell.angle_gamma   90.00
#
_symmetry.space_group_name_H-M   'P 1'
#
loop_
_entity.id
_entity.type
_entity.pdbx_description
1 polymer ?
#
loop_
_entity_poly.entity_id
_entity_poly.type
_entity_poly.pdbx_seq_one_letter_code
_entity_poly.pdbx_strand_id
1 'polypeptide(L)'
;MTYGLIFYHAEPPSRLLIEPLDAITLIYQRRSGITHMVTEPVPEILAAMGDEAVTAAILVTKLSDQFDLGTDEDAEAVVAARLEELAELGLVHRTQRDA
;
A
#
# COMPACT_ATOMS: atom_id res chain seq x y z
N MET A 1 -5.91 -27.67 -5.93
CA MET A 1 -4.94 -26.63 -6.30
C MET A 1 -4.81 -25.61 -5.19
N THR A 2 -3.60 -25.32 -4.85
CA THR A 2 -3.33 -24.33 -3.81
C THR A 2 -3.00 -22.99 -4.43
N TYR A 3 -3.68 -21.95 -4.00
CA TYR A 3 -3.36 -20.60 -4.43
C TYR A 3 -2.41 -20.00 -3.40
N GLY A 4 -1.36 -19.38 -3.87
CA GLY A 4 -0.46 -18.65 -3.00
C GLY A 4 -1.14 -17.40 -2.44
N LEU A 5 -0.71 -17.00 -1.28
CA LEU A 5 -1.14 -15.73 -0.70
C LEU A 5 -0.14 -14.66 -1.10
N ILE A 6 -0.65 -13.51 -1.51
CA ILE A 6 0.20 -12.38 -1.88
C ILE A 6 0.24 -11.42 -0.70
N PHE A 7 1.45 -11.25 -0.15
CA PHE A 7 1.71 -10.31 0.92
C PHE A 7 2.42 -9.08 0.37
N TYR A 8 2.13 -7.95 0.95
CA TYR A 8 2.75 -6.69 0.59
C TYR A 8 3.32 -6.04 1.84
N HIS A 9 4.48 -5.44 1.72
CA HIS A 9 5.04 -4.63 2.82
C HIS A 9 5.58 -3.33 2.25
N ALA A 10 5.47 -2.27 3.03
CA ALA A 10 5.90 -0.96 2.60
C ALA A 10 7.44 -0.87 2.62
N GLU A 11 7.99 -0.02 1.77
CA GLU A 11 9.40 0.33 1.86
C GLU A 11 9.67 0.88 3.25
N PRO A 12 10.79 0.51 3.91
CA PRO A 12 11.06 0.97 5.26
C PRO A 12 11.05 2.49 5.39
N PRO A 13 10.48 3.04 6.46
CA PRO A 13 10.42 4.50 6.63
C PRO A 13 11.78 5.19 6.56
N SER A 14 12.86 4.48 6.92
CA SER A 14 14.20 5.04 6.84
C SER A 14 14.64 5.31 5.41
N ARG A 15 13.96 4.74 4.41
CA ARG A 15 14.28 4.92 3.00
C ARG A 15 13.33 5.87 2.30
N LEU A 16 12.37 6.43 3.02
CA LEU A 16 11.38 7.34 2.47
C LEU A 16 11.37 8.65 3.24
N LEU A 17 11.14 9.74 2.51
CA LEU A 17 10.82 11.01 3.12
C LEU A 17 9.44 11.39 2.62
N ILE A 18 8.49 11.51 3.52
CA ILE A 18 7.09 11.74 3.19
C ILE A 18 6.71 13.16 3.61
N GLU A 19 6.22 13.93 2.64
CA GLU A 19 5.85 15.33 2.86
C GLU A 19 4.42 15.55 2.38
N PRO A 20 3.45 15.66 3.31
CA PRO A 20 2.07 15.95 2.90
C PRO A 20 1.90 17.42 2.54
N LEU A 21 1.22 17.69 1.43
CA LEU A 21 0.94 19.02 0.93
C LEU A 21 -0.54 19.10 0.51
N ASP A 22 -1.41 19.42 1.45
CA ASP A 22 -2.87 19.49 1.20
C ASP A 22 -3.40 18.21 0.56
N ALA A 23 -3.87 18.29 -0.70
CA ALA A 23 -4.49 17.16 -1.38
C ALA A 23 -3.49 16.14 -1.92
N ILE A 24 -2.20 16.50 -2.00
CA ILE A 24 -1.18 15.60 -2.50
C ILE A 24 -0.13 15.34 -1.42
N THR A 25 0.57 14.22 -1.57
CA THR A 25 1.69 13.89 -0.71
C THR A 25 2.89 13.57 -1.58
N LEU A 26 4.03 14.14 -1.23
CA LEU A 26 5.29 13.84 -1.91
C LEU A 26 6.00 12.74 -1.14
N ILE A 27 6.47 11.73 -1.86
CA ILE A 27 7.23 10.64 -1.27
C ILE A 27 8.57 10.57 -2.00
N TYR A 28 9.62 10.98 -1.32
CA TYR A 28 10.97 10.87 -1.86
C TYR A 28 11.54 9.49 -1.47
N GLN A 29 11.95 8.74 -2.47
CA GLN A 29 12.52 7.42 -2.28
C GLN A 29 14.03 7.53 -2.34
N ARG A 30 14.69 7.30 -1.21
CA ARG A 30 16.14 7.50 -1.10
C ARG A 30 16.92 6.56 -2.01
N ARG A 31 16.44 5.33 -2.15
CA ARG A 31 17.15 4.33 -2.93
C ARG A 31 17.25 4.70 -4.41
N SER A 32 16.20 5.22 -4.99
CA SER A 32 16.15 5.56 -6.40
C SER A 32 16.42 7.04 -6.68
N GLY A 33 16.26 7.90 -5.67
CA GLY A 33 16.34 9.34 -5.84
C GLY A 33 15.11 9.93 -6.51
N ILE A 34 14.02 9.18 -6.60
CA ILE A 34 12.80 9.61 -7.28
C ILE A 34 11.81 10.14 -6.26
N THR A 35 11.13 11.24 -6.61
CA THR A 35 10.03 11.78 -5.83
C THR A 35 8.73 11.43 -6.53
N HIS A 36 7.83 10.78 -5.78
CA HIS A 36 6.50 10.42 -6.28
C HIS A 36 5.47 11.38 -5.72
N MET A 37 4.55 11.84 -6.57
CA MET A 37 3.39 12.60 -6.11
C MET A 37 2.21 11.65 -6.04
N VAL A 38 1.61 11.56 -4.86
CA VAL A 38 0.50 10.62 -4.65
C VAL A 38 -0.67 11.35 -3.99
N THR A 39 -1.86 10.81 -4.19
CA THR A 39 -3.08 11.32 -3.58
C THR A 39 -3.73 10.22 -2.78
N GLU A 40 -4.83 10.56 -2.09
CA GLU A 40 -5.61 9.53 -1.41
C GLU A 40 -6.01 8.43 -2.41
N PRO A 41 -6.03 7.18 -2.02
CA PRO A 41 -5.81 6.66 -0.67
C PRO A 41 -4.37 6.16 -0.41
N VAL A 42 -3.39 6.57 -1.20
CA VAL A 42 -2.04 6.02 -1.10
C VAL A 42 -1.38 6.28 0.25
N PRO A 43 -1.36 7.54 0.77
CA PRO A 43 -0.76 7.76 2.08
C PRO A 43 -1.44 6.96 3.18
N GLU A 44 -2.77 6.82 3.09
CA GLU A 44 -3.55 6.07 4.07
C GLU A 44 -3.22 4.58 4.00
N ILE A 45 -3.05 4.06 2.80
CA ILE A 45 -2.65 2.67 2.62
C ILE A 45 -1.30 2.40 3.26
N LEU A 46 -0.32 3.25 2.98
CA LEU A 46 1.02 3.09 3.53
C LEU A 46 1.01 3.18 5.06
N ALA A 47 0.25 4.12 5.60
CA ALA A 47 0.13 4.26 7.05
C ALA A 47 -0.52 3.04 7.69
N ALA A 48 -1.55 2.49 7.05
CA ALA A 48 -2.24 1.31 7.58
C ALA A 48 -1.37 0.06 7.51
N MET A 49 -0.49 -0.03 6.53
CA MET A 49 0.43 -1.17 6.43
C MET A 49 1.45 -1.18 7.56
N GLY A 50 1.93 0.00 7.93
CA GLY A 50 2.98 0.08 8.93
C GLY A 50 4.21 -0.68 8.47
N ASP A 51 4.82 -1.45 9.37
CA ASP A 51 6.01 -2.23 9.07
C ASP A 51 5.71 -3.73 8.93
N GLU A 52 4.44 -4.10 8.80
CA GLU A 52 4.03 -5.49 8.69
C GLU A 52 3.75 -5.88 7.25
N ALA A 53 3.92 -7.16 6.94
CA ALA A 53 3.46 -7.72 5.68
C ALA A 53 1.97 -8.00 5.80
N VAL A 54 1.19 -7.53 4.84
CA VAL A 54 -0.28 -7.68 4.86
C VAL A 54 -0.77 -8.15 3.51
N THR A 55 -1.92 -8.84 3.53
CA THR A 55 -2.65 -9.15 2.30
C THR A 55 -3.60 -8.00 2.01
N ALA A 56 -4.13 -7.95 0.77
CA ALA A 56 -5.15 -6.94 0.44
C ALA A 56 -6.36 -7.06 1.35
N ALA A 57 -6.77 -8.30 1.69
CA ALA A 57 -7.91 -8.51 2.58
C ALA A 57 -7.67 -7.96 3.98
N ILE A 58 -6.49 -8.19 4.53
CA ILE A 58 -6.12 -7.64 5.84
C ILE A 58 -6.12 -6.12 5.80
N LEU A 59 -5.60 -5.55 4.73
CA LEU A 59 -5.53 -4.11 4.59
C LEU A 59 -6.92 -3.48 4.48
N VAL A 60 -7.84 -4.14 3.77
CA VAL A 60 -9.23 -3.66 3.70
C VAL A 60 -9.83 -3.58 5.10
N THR A 61 -9.60 -4.60 5.93
CA THR A 61 -10.12 -4.60 7.30
C THR A 61 -9.57 -3.42 8.09
N LYS A 62 -8.29 -3.14 7.95
CA LYS A 62 -7.67 -2.01 8.64
C LYS A 62 -8.22 -0.66 8.16
N LEU A 63 -8.40 -0.52 6.86
CA LEU A 63 -8.88 0.73 6.28
C LEU A 63 -10.38 0.95 6.50
N SER A 64 -11.17 -0.11 6.60
CA SER A 64 -12.62 0.03 6.76
C SER A 64 -13.02 0.67 8.08
N ASP A 65 -12.13 0.66 9.06
CA ASP A 65 -12.36 1.36 10.33
C ASP A 65 -12.33 2.88 10.15
N GLN A 66 -11.72 3.37 9.09
CA GLN A 66 -11.53 4.80 8.87
C GLN A 66 -12.25 5.32 7.63
N PHE A 67 -12.52 4.45 6.67
CA PHE A 67 -13.08 4.84 5.38
C PHE A 67 -14.21 3.91 4.99
N ASP A 68 -15.20 4.45 4.27
CA ASP A 68 -16.23 3.64 3.64
C ASP A 68 -15.69 3.17 2.30
N LEU A 69 -15.37 1.89 2.19
CA LEU A 69 -14.78 1.31 1.00
C LEU A 69 -15.79 0.58 0.11
N GLY A 70 -17.07 0.64 0.45
CA GLY A 70 -18.11 -0.07 -0.30
C GLY A 70 -18.20 -1.53 0.12
N THR A 71 -18.51 -2.40 -0.84
CA THR A 71 -18.61 -3.84 -0.54
C THR A 71 -17.22 -4.44 -0.38
N ASP A 72 -17.13 -5.51 0.40
CA ASP A 72 -15.85 -6.15 0.68
C ASP A 72 -15.11 -6.60 -0.58
N GLU A 73 -15.86 -7.17 -1.55
CA GLU A 73 -15.25 -7.65 -2.79
C GLU A 73 -14.66 -6.51 -3.61
N ASP A 74 -15.44 -5.43 -3.75
CA ASP A 74 -14.98 -4.26 -4.51
C ASP A 74 -13.82 -3.59 -3.81
N ALA A 75 -13.89 -3.49 -2.48
CA ALA A 75 -12.85 -2.85 -1.70
C ALA A 75 -11.52 -3.62 -1.82
N GLU A 76 -11.57 -4.94 -1.74
CA GLU A 76 -10.38 -5.75 -1.86
C GLU A 76 -9.75 -5.59 -3.25
N ALA A 77 -10.56 -5.59 -4.31
CA ALA A 77 -10.06 -5.41 -5.66
C ALA A 77 -9.39 -4.05 -5.85
N VAL A 78 -10.01 -3.01 -5.32
CA VAL A 78 -9.45 -1.65 -5.42
C VAL A 78 -8.14 -1.55 -4.66
N VAL A 79 -8.10 -2.08 -3.44
CA VAL A 79 -6.87 -2.04 -2.63
C VAL A 79 -5.77 -2.86 -3.29
N ALA A 80 -6.10 -4.04 -3.81
CA ALA A 80 -5.11 -4.87 -4.50
C ALA A 80 -4.53 -4.15 -5.71
N ALA A 81 -5.37 -3.46 -6.48
CA ALA A 81 -4.89 -2.71 -7.63
C ALA A 81 -3.95 -1.59 -7.21
N ARG A 82 -4.26 -0.88 -6.14
CA ARG A 82 -3.39 0.17 -5.64
C ARG A 82 -2.06 -0.38 -5.14
N LEU A 83 -2.10 -1.53 -4.45
CA LEU A 83 -0.87 -2.16 -3.98
C LEU A 83 0.02 -2.59 -5.15
N GLU A 84 -0.56 -3.10 -6.23
CA GLU A 84 0.23 -3.46 -7.41
C GLU A 84 0.86 -2.23 -8.06
N GLU A 85 0.15 -1.12 -8.12
CA GLU A 85 0.71 0.13 -8.63
C GLU A 85 1.88 0.59 -7.77
N LEU A 86 1.72 0.52 -6.44
CA LEU A 86 2.79 0.91 -5.53
C LEU A 86 3.99 -0.02 -5.62
N ALA A 87 3.75 -1.29 -5.89
CA ALA A 87 4.84 -2.25 -6.10
C ALA A 87 5.64 -1.90 -7.34
N GLU A 88 4.98 -1.47 -8.41
CA GLU A 88 5.65 -1.03 -9.62
C GLU A 88 6.53 0.19 -9.38
N LEU A 89 6.11 1.07 -8.46
CA LEU A 89 6.88 2.25 -8.11
C LEU A 89 8.00 1.95 -7.11
N GLY A 90 8.03 0.76 -6.56
CA GLY A 90 9.04 0.39 -5.55
C GLY A 90 8.73 0.89 -4.15
N LEU A 91 7.55 1.44 -3.92
CA LEU A 91 7.13 1.93 -2.60
C LEU A 91 6.59 0.82 -1.72
N VAL A 92 6.20 -0.29 -2.34
CA VAL A 92 5.68 -1.47 -1.67
C VAL A 92 6.37 -2.67 -2.31
N HIS A 93 6.62 -3.70 -1.53
CA HIS A 93 7.25 -4.93 -2.02
C HIS A 93 6.29 -6.09 -1.88
N ARG A 94 6.20 -6.91 -2.90
CA ARG A 94 5.29 -8.02 -2.97
C ARG A 94 6.02 -9.33 -2.75
N THR A 95 5.46 -10.19 -1.90
CA THR A 95 5.98 -11.52 -1.66
C THR A 95 4.82 -12.50 -1.76
N GLN A 96 4.97 -13.52 -2.59
CA GLN A 96 3.98 -14.57 -2.69
C GLN A 96 4.40 -15.73 -1.79
N ARG A 97 3.45 -16.20 -0.99
CA ARG A 97 3.67 -17.35 -0.11
C ARG A 97 2.65 -18.42 -0.43
N ASP A 98 3.10 -19.66 -0.44
CA ASP A 98 2.20 -20.79 -0.61
C ASP A 98 1.37 -20.96 0.67
N ALA A 99 0.08 -21.25 0.46
CA ALA A 99 -0.84 -21.45 1.58
C ALA A 99 -0.60 -22.80 2.26
#